data_5305d161885cab34eb48c264e747c4b6
#
_entry.id   5305d161885cab34eb48c264e747c4b6
#
_cell.length_a   1.000
_cell.length_b   1.000
_cell.length_c   1.000
_cell.angle_alpha   90.00
_cell.angle_beta   90.00
_cell.angle_gamma   90.00
#
_symmetry.space_group_name_H-M   'P 1'
#
loop_
_entity.id
_entity.type
_entity.pdbx_description
1 polymer ?
#
loop_
_entity_poly.entity_id
_entity_poly.type
_entity_poly.pdbx_seq_one_letter_code
_entity_poly.pdbx_strand_id
1 'polypeptide(L)'
;MEGDGLTTSVTDVVAGTAALTVKDAGVNGTATLCTVTMRDRSYGGGLDEVAEAEQDLRRVQSPNFRQNRHPFLIGVAGGTASGKTTVCDRIMQRLHDQCVVMLSQDSFYRTLNPDEMVLAAANNYNFDHPDALDRVELLNCVRRLKEGRSVDIPIYDFSTHSRSKETRRVDPADVVIMEGILVLAMEEIREQLNMKIYVDTDDDVRLARRIQRDVACRGRDVGGVIEQYTRFVKPAFDTFIGPSRRHADIIVPWQSRENIVAIDLITEHIRLKLRQHDLIRIYRNLEVMPSNFQMRGMHTILRDRETSNSDFVFYADRINRLLVEAGLGHLPFQEKIVTTPTGHKYVGVEFARGLCGVSVIRSGEAMEAALRECCQGIKIGKILVHR
;
A
#
# COMPACT_ATOMS: atom_id res chain seq x y z
N MET A 1 -12.77 -2.41 -40.39
CA MET A 1 -11.44 -2.67 -40.93
C MET A 1 -10.48 -2.35 -39.83
N GLU A 2 -10.05 -3.41 -39.24
CA GLU A 2 -8.74 -3.82 -38.77
C GLU A 2 -8.26 -2.95 -37.60
N GLY A 3 -8.19 -3.32 -36.37
CA GLY A 3 -7.74 -4.60 -35.79
C GLY A 3 -6.24 -4.63 -35.69
N ASP A 4 -5.61 -3.85 -34.76
CA ASP A 4 -4.22 -4.08 -34.42
C ASP A 4 -4.08 -4.46 -32.96
N GLY A 5 -3.71 -5.73 -32.79
CA GLY A 5 -3.47 -6.37 -31.54
C GLY A 5 -2.18 -5.87 -30.89
N LEU A 6 -2.30 -5.59 -29.60
CA LEU A 6 -1.19 -5.37 -28.67
C LEU A 6 -0.36 -6.64 -28.54
N THR A 7 0.79 -6.68 -29.16
CA THR A 7 1.83 -7.66 -28.87
C THR A 7 2.74 -7.11 -27.78
N THR A 8 2.62 -7.68 -26.58
CA THR A 8 3.58 -7.48 -25.49
C THR A 8 4.84 -8.28 -25.80
N SER A 9 5.92 -7.62 -26.17
CA SER A 9 7.23 -8.29 -26.26
C SER A 9 7.93 -8.22 -24.91
N VAL A 10 8.00 -9.36 -24.26
CA VAL A 10 8.94 -9.59 -23.12
C VAL A 10 10.26 -10.01 -23.73
N THR A 11 11.28 -9.18 -23.59
CA THR A 11 12.65 -9.52 -24.01
C THR A 11 13.67 -9.12 -22.97
N ASP A 12 14.53 -10.10 -22.70
CA ASP A 12 15.82 -10.11 -22.03
C ASP A 12 15.81 -10.29 -20.50
N VAL A 13 15.80 -11.57 -20.12
CA VAL A 13 16.27 -12.06 -18.82
C VAL A 13 17.56 -12.83 -19.07
N VAL A 14 18.70 -12.30 -18.64
CA VAL A 14 19.93 -13.06 -18.46
C VAL A 14 20.61 -12.62 -17.17
N ALA A 15 20.99 -13.63 -16.40
CA ALA A 15 21.64 -13.62 -15.11
C ALA A 15 22.37 -12.33 -14.69
N GLY A 16 21.87 -11.67 -13.65
CA GLY A 16 22.62 -10.71 -12.86
C GLY A 16 22.05 -9.30 -12.77
N THR A 17 21.54 -8.72 -13.84
CA THR A 17 20.88 -7.40 -13.79
C THR A 17 19.96 -7.28 -15.01
N ALA A 18 18.66 -7.28 -14.81
CA ALA A 18 17.70 -7.04 -15.88
C ALA A 18 17.08 -5.64 -15.71
N ALA A 19 17.19 -4.81 -16.74
CA ALA A 19 16.41 -3.59 -16.83
C ALA A 19 15.10 -3.92 -17.56
N LEU A 20 13.98 -3.85 -16.87
CA LEU A 20 12.65 -4.07 -17.43
C LEU A 20 12.08 -2.73 -17.89
N THR A 21 11.89 -2.57 -19.20
CA THR A 21 11.14 -1.43 -19.75
C THR A 21 9.72 -1.90 -20.00
N VAL A 22 8.77 -1.50 -19.17
CA VAL A 22 7.35 -1.73 -19.44
C VAL A 22 6.84 -0.57 -20.29
N LYS A 23 6.51 -0.87 -21.55
CA LYS A 23 5.76 0.06 -22.41
C LYS A 23 4.28 -0.20 -22.17
N ASP A 24 3.61 0.73 -21.52
CA ASP A 24 2.16 0.76 -21.46
C ASP A 24 1.66 1.70 -22.55
N ALA A 25 0.94 1.16 -23.51
CA ALA A 25 0.32 1.93 -24.57
C ALA A 25 -1.10 2.35 -24.15
N GLY A 26 -1.18 3.28 -23.22
CA GLY A 26 -2.41 3.92 -22.79
C GLY A 26 -2.16 5.42 -22.64
N VAL A 27 -2.96 6.19 -23.19
CA VAL A 27 -3.12 7.64 -23.43
C VAL A 27 -2.36 8.66 -22.53
N ASN A 28 -1.57 8.24 -21.56
CA ASN A 28 -0.60 9.11 -20.85
C ASN A 28 0.62 8.26 -20.45
N GLY A 29 1.58 8.20 -21.37
CA GLY A 29 2.78 7.38 -21.26
C GLY A 29 3.65 7.71 -20.04
N THR A 30 3.58 6.89 -19.00
CA THR A 30 4.55 6.84 -17.92
C THR A 30 5.39 5.59 -18.06
N ALA A 31 6.59 5.72 -18.60
CA ALA A 31 7.59 4.66 -18.54
C ALA A 31 8.22 4.66 -17.13
N THR A 32 8.06 3.58 -16.39
CA THR A 32 8.73 3.36 -15.10
C THR A 32 9.98 2.53 -15.36
N LEU A 33 11.15 3.09 -15.05
CA LEU A 33 12.43 2.38 -15.13
C LEU A 33 12.60 1.60 -13.81
N CYS A 34 12.58 0.29 -13.88
CA CYS A 34 12.86 -0.58 -12.73
C CYS A 34 14.20 -1.30 -12.97
N THR A 35 15.09 -1.24 -11.99
CA THR A 35 16.32 -2.03 -11.97
C THR A 35 16.13 -3.16 -10.97
N VAL A 36 16.33 -4.39 -11.43
CA VAL A 36 16.24 -5.59 -10.59
C VAL A 36 17.64 -6.02 -10.20
N THR A 37 17.94 -6.08 -8.91
CA THR A 37 19.20 -6.64 -8.39
C THR A 37 18.91 -8.02 -7.81
N MET A 38 19.44 -9.07 -8.42
CA MET A 38 19.29 -10.44 -7.91
C MET A 38 20.32 -10.71 -6.80
N ARG A 39 19.85 -11.23 -5.66
CA ARG A 39 20.73 -11.77 -4.61
C ARG A 39 21.19 -13.15 -5.01
N ASP A 40 22.49 -13.31 -4.96
CA ASP A 40 23.23 -14.54 -5.27
C ASP A 40 22.74 -15.74 -4.43
N ARG A 41 22.28 -16.78 -5.09
CA ARG A 41 22.31 -18.15 -4.60
C ARG A 41 23.17 -18.95 -5.58
N SER A 42 24.33 -19.32 -5.13
CA SER A 42 25.24 -20.36 -5.64
C SER A 42 25.10 -20.76 -7.14
N TYR A 43 26.12 -20.48 -7.89
CA TYR A 43 26.38 -20.93 -9.27
C TYR A 43 25.94 -22.39 -9.52
N GLY A 44 25.03 -22.59 -10.46
CA GLY A 44 24.73 -23.89 -11.04
C GLY A 44 23.29 -24.06 -11.52
N GLY A 45 22.83 -23.32 -12.55
CA GLY A 45 21.46 -23.60 -13.06
C GLY A 45 20.87 -22.56 -14.03
N GLY A 46 21.58 -22.19 -15.07
CA GLY A 46 21.15 -21.06 -15.93
C GLY A 46 20.04 -21.31 -16.96
N LEU A 47 19.48 -22.51 -17.08
CA LEU A 47 18.38 -22.83 -18.02
C LEU A 47 17.06 -23.13 -17.29
N ASP A 48 17.12 -23.63 -16.07
CA ASP A 48 15.94 -23.98 -15.29
C ASP A 48 15.23 -22.74 -14.70
N GLU A 49 15.99 -21.67 -14.37
CA GLU A 49 15.42 -20.42 -13.82
C GLU A 49 14.62 -19.61 -14.86
N VAL A 50 15.00 -19.68 -16.15
CA VAL A 50 14.21 -19.04 -17.23
C VAL A 50 12.91 -19.80 -17.45
N ALA A 51 12.95 -21.13 -17.36
CA ALA A 51 11.75 -21.97 -17.44
C ALA A 51 10.83 -21.78 -16.23
N GLU A 52 11.40 -21.56 -15.03
CA GLU A 52 10.62 -21.20 -13.83
C GLU A 52 9.98 -19.82 -13.94
N ALA A 53 10.68 -18.81 -14.44
CA ALA A 53 10.12 -17.48 -14.66
C ALA A 53 9.01 -17.47 -15.71
N GLU A 54 9.15 -18.25 -16.80
CA GLU A 54 8.08 -18.43 -17.78
C GLU A 54 6.90 -19.26 -17.22
N GLN A 55 7.17 -20.27 -16.40
CA GLN A 55 6.12 -21.01 -15.69
C GLN A 55 5.39 -20.13 -14.67
N ASP A 56 6.08 -19.26 -13.98
CA ASP A 56 5.47 -18.30 -13.04
C ASP A 56 4.62 -17.26 -13.77
N LEU A 57 5.05 -16.77 -14.94
CA LEU A 57 4.22 -15.92 -15.80
C LEU A 57 2.94 -16.64 -16.31
N ARG A 58 3.02 -17.91 -16.64
CA ARG A 58 1.84 -18.74 -17.00
C ARG A 58 0.96 -19.04 -15.78
N ARG A 59 1.54 -19.22 -14.60
CA ARG A 59 0.81 -19.37 -13.33
C ARG A 59 0.02 -18.11 -12.96
N VAL A 60 0.55 -16.92 -13.23
CA VAL A 60 -0.14 -15.62 -12.98
C VAL A 60 -1.42 -15.53 -13.80
N GLN A 61 -1.49 -16.17 -14.97
CA GLN A 61 -2.66 -16.17 -15.84
C GLN A 61 -3.65 -17.31 -15.55
N SER A 62 -3.32 -18.26 -14.65
CA SER A 62 -4.18 -19.37 -14.31
C SER A 62 -5.22 -19.01 -13.22
N PRO A 63 -6.47 -19.56 -13.29
CA PRO A 63 -7.49 -19.33 -12.27
C PRO A 63 -7.06 -19.74 -10.86
N ASN A 64 -6.17 -20.73 -10.73
CA ASN A 64 -5.65 -21.22 -9.44
C ASN A 64 -4.63 -20.27 -8.79
N PHE A 65 -4.09 -19.31 -9.53
CA PHE A 65 -3.14 -18.34 -9.01
C PHE A 65 -3.81 -17.30 -8.09
N ARG A 66 -5.13 -17.16 -8.16
CA ARG A 66 -5.90 -16.28 -7.25
C ARG A 66 -5.85 -16.73 -5.78
N GLN A 67 -5.51 -17.98 -5.49
CA GLN A 67 -5.52 -18.54 -4.13
C GLN A 67 -4.34 -18.11 -3.23
N ASN A 68 -3.25 -17.58 -3.79
CA ASN A 68 -2.06 -17.17 -3.01
C ASN A 68 -1.79 -15.66 -3.04
N ARG A 69 -2.81 -14.85 -3.25
CA ARG A 69 -2.66 -13.39 -3.29
C ARG A 69 -2.69 -12.80 -1.88
N HIS A 70 -1.62 -12.10 -1.49
CA HIS A 70 -1.68 -11.20 -0.36
C HIS A 70 -2.49 -9.96 -0.77
N PRO A 71 -3.64 -9.69 -0.18
CA PRO A 71 -4.46 -8.56 -0.56
C PRO A 71 -3.79 -7.23 -0.21
N PHE A 72 -4.13 -6.20 -0.97
CA PHE A 72 -3.80 -4.82 -0.62
C PHE A 72 -4.84 -4.32 0.40
N LEU A 73 -4.40 -4.03 1.63
CA LEU A 73 -5.29 -3.63 2.72
C LEU A 73 -5.37 -2.11 2.83
N ILE A 74 -6.58 -1.58 2.77
CA ILE A 74 -6.88 -0.15 2.90
C ILE A 74 -7.69 0.06 4.16
N GLY A 75 -7.24 0.91 5.07
CA GLY A 75 -8.00 1.33 6.23
C GLY A 75 -8.67 2.68 6.00
N VAL A 76 -9.97 2.77 6.25
CA VAL A 76 -10.75 4.00 6.14
C VAL A 76 -11.33 4.35 7.49
N ALA A 77 -10.83 5.43 8.09
CA ALA A 77 -11.29 5.95 9.38
C ALA A 77 -11.95 7.32 9.24
N GLY A 78 -12.55 7.77 10.32
CA GLY A 78 -13.22 9.08 10.43
C GLY A 78 -14.32 9.04 11.46
N GLY A 79 -14.82 10.19 11.88
CA GLY A 79 -15.89 10.29 12.87
C GLY A 79 -17.18 9.58 12.48
N THR A 80 -18.07 9.38 13.45
CA THR A 80 -19.41 8.89 13.14
C THR A 80 -20.10 9.80 12.14
N ALA A 81 -20.83 9.23 11.18
CA ALA A 81 -21.53 9.94 10.11
C ALA A 81 -20.64 10.87 9.23
N SER A 82 -19.31 10.67 9.21
CA SER A 82 -18.41 11.42 8.33
C SER A 82 -18.54 11.04 6.85
N GLY A 83 -19.20 9.93 6.51
CA GLY A 83 -19.36 9.44 5.14
C GLY A 83 -18.36 8.37 4.73
N LYS A 84 -17.69 7.70 5.68
CA LYS A 84 -16.74 6.61 5.41
C LYS A 84 -17.29 5.56 4.45
N THR A 85 -18.43 4.99 4.75
CA THR A 85 -19.07 3.95 3.92
C THR A 85 -19.34 4.47 2.51
N THR A 86 -19.82 5.72 2.37
CA THR A 86 -20.04 6.32 1.05
C THR A 86 -18.73 6.47 0.26
N VAL A 87 -17.65 6.88 0.92
CA VAL A 87 -16.31 6.96 0.31
C VAL A 87 -15.84 5.56 -0.12
N CYS A 88 -15.98 4.56 0.76
CA CYS A 88 -15.64 3.18 0.44
C CYS A 88 -16.41 2.65 -0.77
N ASP A 89 -17.73 2.85 -0.81
CA ASP A 89 -18.60 2.43 -1.92
C ASP A 89 -18.17 3.08 -3.24
N ARG A 90 -17.83 4.39 -3.21
CA ARG A 90 -17.35 5.10 -4.39
C ARG A 90 -16.00 4.58 -4.87
N ILE A 91 -15.07 4.29 -3.96
CA ILE A 91 -13.78 3.68 -4.29
C ILE A 91 -14.01 2.28 -4.90
N MET A 92 -14.86 1.45 -4.31
CA MET A 92 -15.19 0.12 -4.82
C MET A 92 -15.79 0.19 -6.24
N GLN A 93 -16.72 1.12 -6.48
CA GLN A 93 -17.31 1.34 -7.81
C GLN A 93 -16.27 1.71 -8.87
N ARG A 94 -15.19 2.42 -8.48
CA ARG A 94 -14.12 2.80 -9.41
C ARG A 94 -13.07 1.71 -9.61
N LEU A 95 -12.96 0.76 -8.68
CA LEU A 95 -12.05 -0.40 -8.75
C LEU A 95 -12.78 -1.65 -9.28
N HIS A 96 -13.75 -1.49 -10.18
CA HIS A 96 -14.58 -2.56 -10.71
C HIS A 96 -13.81 -3.66 -11.46
N ASP A 97 -12.58 -3.38 -11.88
CA ASP A 97 -11.63 -4.31 -12.51
C ASP A 97 -10.89 -5.21 -11.51
N GLN A 98 -11.03 -4.94 -10.21
CA GLN A 98 -10.38 -5.67 -9.12
C GLN A 98 -11.41 -6.43 -8.28
N CYS A 99 -10.99 -7.54 -7.65
CA CYS A 99 -11.81 -8.19 -6.64
C CYS A 99 -11.66 -7.43 -5.31
N VAL A 100 -12.66 -6.62 -4.95
CA VAL A 100 -12.66 -5.77 -3.76
C VAL A 100 -13.65 -6.28 -2.74
N VAL A 101 -13.23 -6.38 -1.48
CA VAL A 101 -14.09 -6.76 -0.35
C VAL A 101 -14.05 -5.66 0.71
N MET A 102 -15.23 -5.34 1.26
CA MET A 102 -15.37 -4.42 2.39
C MET A 102 -15.57 -5.18 3.69
N LEU A 103 -14.75 -4.82 4.69
CA LEU A 103 -14.78 -5.28 6.06
C LEU A 103 -15.19 -4.14 6.98
N SER A 104 -16.38 -4.20 7.58
CA SER A 104 -16.79 -3.20 8.56
C SER A 104 -16.28 -3.57 9.95
N GLN A 105 -15.62 -2.62 10.61
CA GLN A 105 -15.20 -2.75 12.01
C GLN A 105 -16.39 -2.96 12.95
N ASP A 106 -17.56 -2.41 12.60
CA ASP A 106 -18.78 -2.50 13.38
C ASP A 106 -19.28 -3.96 13.54
N SER A 107 -18.86 -4.88 12.66
CA SER A 107 -19.14 -6.30 12.81
C SER A 107 -18.47 -6.93 14.03
N PHE A 108 -17.42 -6.32 14.56
CA PHE A 108 -16.59 -6.86 15.62
C PHE A 108 -16.85 -6.28 17.01
N TYR A 109 -18.03 -5.66 17.21
CA TYR A 109 -18.44 -5.35 18.58
C TYR A 109 -18.53 -6.62 19.40
N ARG A 110 -18.01 -6.59 20.63
CA ARG A 110 -18.04 -7.73 21.53
C ARG A 110 -19.47 -8.01 22.02
N THR A 111 -19.76 -9.23 22.37
CA THR A 111 -20.99 -9.58 23.05
C THR A 111 -20.98 -8.94 24.45
N LEU A 112 -22.02 -8.20 24.76
CA LEU A 112 -22.20 -7.53 26.04
C LEU A 112 -22.59 -8.54 27.13
N ASN A 113 -22.10 -8.33 28.34
CA ASN A 113 -22.59 -9.07 29.49
C ASN A 113 -24.00 -8.57 29.95
N PRO A 114 -24.72 -9.26 30.83
CA PRO A 114 -26.08 -8.86 31.21
C PRO A 114 -26.18 -7.45 31.79
N ASP A 115 -25.20 -7.01 32.58
CA ASP A 115 -25.17 -5.67 33.16
C ASP A 115 -24.94 -4.59 32.09
N GLU A 116 -24.02 -4.86 31.16
CA GLU A 116 -23.75 -4.00 30.01
C GLU A 116 -24.95 -3.90 29.06
N MET A 117 -25.71 -5.00 28.89
CA MET A 117 -26.94 -4.99 28.09
C MET A 117 -27.98 -4.05 28.67
N VAL A 118 -28.13 -4.01 30.00
CA VAL A 118 -29.04 -3.05 30.69
C VAL A 118 -28.57 -1.61 30.43
N LEU A 119 -27.27 -1.36 30.51
CA LEU A 119 -26.69 -0.05 30.19
C LEU A 119 -26.90 0.34 28.72
N ALA A 120 -26.71 -0.61 27.82
CA ALA A 120 -26.89 -0.39 26.38
C ALA A 120 -28.37 -0.10 26.04
N ALA A 121 -29.30 -0.83 26.63
CA ALA A 121 -30.75 -0.59 26.49
C ALA A 121 -31.17 0.79 27.03
N ALA A 122 -30.50 1.27 28.08
CA ALA A 122 -30.72 2.61 28.65
C ALA A 122 -29.92 3.71 27.91
N ASN A 123 -29.34 3.47 26.73
CA ASN A 123 -28.41 4.35 26.00
C ASN A 123 -27.20 4.84 26.83
N ASN A 124 -26.80 4.09 27.83
CA ASN A 124 -25.77 4.45 28.81
C ASN A 124 -24.48 3.59 28.64
N TYR A 125 -24.26 3.01 27.47
CA TYR A 125 -23.05 2.24 27.13
C TYR A 125 -22.23 2.96 26.06
N ASN A 126 -20.88 2.98 26.23
CA ASN A 126 -19.98 3.65 25.29
C ASN A 126 -19.52 2.68 24.19
N PHE A 127 -20.21 2.67 23.07
CA PHE A 127 -19.83 1.88 21.89
C PHE A 127 -18.65 2.48 21.10
N ASP A 128 -18.30 3.74 21.32
CA ASP A 128 -17.22 4.42 20.60
C ASP A 128 -15.84 4.25 21.31
N HIS A 129 -15.80 3.51 22.44
CA HIS A 129 -14.55 3.18 23.13
C HIS A 129 -13.88 1.96 22.48
N PRO A 130 -12.52 1.93 22.36
CA PRO A 130 -11.81 0.78 21.80
C PRO A 130 -12.11 -0.57 22.45
N ASP A 131 -12.45 -0.59 23.74
CA ASP A 131 -12.79 -1.82 24.48
C ASP A 131 -14.19 -2.38 24.17
N ALA A 132 -15.00 -1.65 23.44
CA ALA A 132 -16.28 -2.15 22.93
C ALA A 132 -16.09 -3.17 21.78
N LEU A 133 -14.89 -3.24 21.19
CA LEU A 133 -14.56 -4.11 20.08
C LEU A 133 -13.79 -5.36 20.53
N ASP A 134 -14.05 -6.47 19.87
CA ASP A 134 -13.20 -7.67 19.95
C ASP A 134 -11.96 -7.49 19.07
N ARG A 135 -10.94 -6.84 19.66
CA ARG A 135 -9.69 -6.52 18.96
C ARG A 135 -8.93 -7.76 18.50
N VAL A 136 -9.00 -8.84 19.30
CA VAL A 136 -8.27 -10.08 19.00
C VAL A 136 -8.88 -10.75 17.77
N GLU A 137 -10.20 -10.90 17.72
CA GLU A 137 -10.89 -11.48 16.59
C GLU A 137 -10.71 -10.65 15.32
N LEU A 138 -10.85 -9.33 15.43
CA LEU A 138 -10.62 -8.40 14.31
C LEU A 138 -9.21 -8.54 13.74
N LEU A 139 -8.18 -8.54 14.60
CA LEU A 139 -6.80 -8.68 14.17
C LEU A 139 -6.54 -10.04 13.51
N ASN A 140 -7.11 -11.11 14.06
CA ASN A 140 -7.01 -12.45 13.49
C ASN A 140 -7.68 -12.54 12.11
N CYS A 141 -8.85 -11.91 11.94
CA CYS A 141 -9.51 -11.83 10.64
C CYS A 141 -8.63 -11.09 9.61
N VAL A 142 -8.08 -9.95 9.97
CA VAL A 142 -7.20 -9.16 9.09
C VAL A 142 -5.95 -9.96 8.70
N ARG A 143 -5.30 -10.63 9.65
CA ARG A 143 -4.11 -11.46 9.39
C ARG A 143 -4.42 -12.63 8.44
N ARG A 144 -5.53 -13.35 8.69
CA ARG A 144 -5.95 -14.46 7.82
C ARG A 144 -6.28 -14.00 6.39
N LEU A 145 -6.97 -12.87 6.25
CA LEU A 145 -7.22 -12.26 4.93
C LEU A 145 -5.90 -11.88 4.24
N LYS A 146 -4.94 -11.31 4.99
CA LYS A 146 -3.60 -10.98 4.48
C LYS A 146 -2.82 -12.20 4.01
N GLU A 147 -3.05 -13.35 4.62
CA GLU A 147 -2.49 -14.65 4.22
C GLU A 147 -3.25 -15.29 3.02
N GLY A 148 -4.25 -14.61 2.47
CA GLY A 148 -5.07 -15.15 1.37
C GLY A 148 -6.03 -16.25 1.81
N ARG A 149 -6.45 -16.27 3.08
CA ARG A 149 -7.39 -17.26 3.65
C ARG A 149 -8.77 -16.66 3.82
N SER A 150 -9.80 -17.46 3.58
CA SER A 150 -11.19 -17.08 3.87
C SER A 150 -11.41 -16.92 5.38
N VAL A 151 -12.28 -16.01 5.74
CA VAL A 151 -12.69 -15.74 7.14
C VAL A 151 -14.20 -15.68 7.24
N ASP A 152 -14.72 -16.08 8.40
CA ASP A 152 -16.11 -15.91 8.75
C ASP A 152 -16.23 -14.70 9.67
N ILE A 153 -16.94 -13.68 9.21
CA ILE A 153 -17.11 -12.40 9.91
C ILE A 153 -18.41 -12.43 10.68
N PRO A 154 -18.42 -12.05 11.97
CA PRO A 154 -19.64 -11.95 12.73
C PRO A 154 -20.60 -10.91 12.14
N ILE A 155 -21.88 -11.12 12.31
CA ILE A 155 -22.94 -10.17 11.97
C ILE A 155 -23.43 -9.56 13.27
N TYR A 156 -23.30 -8.23 13.40
CA TYR A 156 -23.73 -7.50 14.57
C TYR A 156 -25.09 -6.83 14.34
N ASP A 157 -26.03 -7.06 15.23
CA ASP A 157 -27.35 -6.44 15.21
C ASP A 157 -27.38 -5.24 16.17
N PHE A 158 -27.51 -4.04 15.58
CA PHE A 158 -27.56 -2.79 16.34
C PHE A 158 -28.87 -2.58 17.11
N SER A 159 -29.94 -3.32 16.78
CA SER A 159 -31.23 -3.20 17.46
C SER A 159 -31.26 -3.99 18.77
N THR A 160 -30.59 -5.14 18.78
CA THR A 160 -30.52 -6.03 19.96
C THR A 160 -29.17 -5.90 20.70
N HIS A 161 -28.24 -5.08 20.22
CA HIS A 161 -26.87 -4.94 20.74
C HIS A 161 -26.14 -6.27 20.91
N SER A 162 -26.36 -7.21 20.00
CA SER A 162 -25.82 -8.56 20.06
C SER A 162 -25.30 -9.07 18.72
N ARG A 163 -24.44 -10.10 18.78
CA ARG A 163 -23.99 -10.81 17.58
C ARG A 163 -25.04 -11.85 17.17
N SER A 164 -25.32 -11.91 15.88
CA SER A 164 -26.08 -13.02 15.29
C SER A 164 -25.34 -14.34 15.45
N LYS A 165 -26.08 -15.45 15.42
CA LYS A 165 -25.49 -16.79 15.29
C LYS A 165 -24.94 -17.06 13.91
N GLU A 166 -25.38 -16.29 12.91
CA GLU A 166 -24.92 -16.39 11.54
C GLU A 166 -23.64 -15.58 11.34
N THR A 167 -22.78 -16.07 10.49
CA THR A 167 -21.55 -15.39 10.07
C THR A 167 -21.59 -15.13 8.57
N ARG A 168 -20.90 -14.11 8.12
CA ARG A 168 -20.69 -13.83 6.71
C ARG A 168 -19.31 -14.30 6.29
N ARG A 169 -19.26 -15.28 5.38
CA ARG A 169 -17.98 -15.71 4.81
C ARG A 169 -17.44 -14.67 3.84
N VAL A 170 -16.16 -14.38 3.99
CA VAL A 170 -15.39 -13.49 3.11
C VAL A 170 -14.23 -14.28 2.55
N ASP A 171 -14.22 -14.41 1.23
CA ASP A 171 -13.16 -15.09 0.48
C ASP A 171 -12.00 -14.13 0.15
N PRO A 172 -10.81 -14.65 -0.16
CA PRO A 172 -9.65 -13.85 -0.55
C PRO A 172 -9.96 -12.91 -1.72
N ALA A 173 -9.48 -11.68 -1.61
CA ALA A 173 -9.69 -10.62 -2.57
C ALA A 173 -8.35 -9.96 -2.95
N ASP A 174 -8.34 -9.19 -4.05
CA ASP A 174 -7.16 -8.40 -4.43
C ASP A 174 -6.99 -7.18 -3.52
N VAL A 175 -8.13 -6.60 -3.12
CA VAL A 175 -8.18 -5.43 -2.24
C VAL A 175 -9.15 -5.69 -1.10
N VAL A 176 -8.74 -5.41 0.12
CA VAL A 176 -9.61 -5.40 1.30
C VAL A 176 -9.71 -3.99 1.84
N ILE A 177 -10.90 -3.42 1.85
CA ILE A 177 -11.17 -2.11 2.44
C ILE A 177 -11.77 -2.34 3.82
N MET A 178 -11.05 -1.95 4.86
CA MET A 178 -11.52 -1.98 6.24
C MET A 178 -12.02 -0.60 6.64
N GLU A 179 -13.30 -0.48 6.99
CA GLU A 179 -13.87 0.79 7.43
C GLU A 179 -14.31 0.74 8.88
N GLY A 180 -14.16 1.87 9.58
CA GLY A 180 -14.64 2.03 10.94
C GLY A 180 -14.09 3.26 11.64
N ILE A 181 -14.70 3.62 12.77
CA ILE A 181 -14.31 4.83 13.49
C ILE A 181 -12.93 4.69 14.18
N LEU A 182 -12.54 3.49 14.60
CA LEU A 182 -11.34 3.21 15.37
C LEU A 182 -10.24 2.51 14.56
N VAL A 183 -10.41 2.32 13.25
CA VAL A 183 -9.45 1.57 12.41
C VAL A 183 -8.04 2.16 12.49
N LEU A 184 -7.90 3.47 12.46
CA LEU A 184 -6.60 4.13 12.58
C LEU A 184 -6.19 4.46 14.04
N ALA A 185 -7.10 4.28 15.00
CA ALA A 185 -6.78 4.47 16.42
C ALA A 185 -6.00 3.27 16.99
N MET A 186 -6.22 2.06 16.45
CA MET A 186 -5.58 0.82 16.90
C MET A 186 -4.27 0.57 16.17
N GLU A 187 -3.16 0.54 16.91
CA GLU A 187 -1.81 0.40 16.35
C GLU A 187 -1.62 -0.94 15.65
N GLU A 188 -2.05 -2.02 16.26
CA GLU A 188 -1.91 -3.38 15.74
C GLU A 188 -2.63 -3.55 14.38
N ILE A 189 -3.72 -2.83 14.18
CA ILE A 189 -4.45 -2.80 12.89
C ILE A 189 -3.72 -1.91 11.90
N ARG A 190 -3.28 -0.70 12.32
CA ARG A 190 -2.55 0.22 11.43
C ARG A 190 -1.33 -0.42 10.77
N GLU A 191 -0.60 -1.26 11.51
CA GLU A 191 0.59 -1.98 11.02
C GLU A 191 0.26 -3.01 9.92
N GLN A 192 -0.97 -3.49 9.87
CA GLN A 192 -1.40 -4.41 8.82
C GLN A 192 -1.79 -3.69 7.52
N LEU A 193 -2.08 -2.40 7.57
CA LEU A 193 -2.61 -1.63 6.45
C LEU A 193 -1.52 -1.16 5.50
N ASN A 194 -1.74 -1.34 4.21
CA ASN A 194 -0.89 -0.83 3.14
C ASN A 194 -1.19 0.64 2.81
N MET A 195 -2.44 1.09 3.08
CA MET A 195 -2.88 2.46 2.85
C MET A 195 -3.90 2.88 3.91
N LYS A 196 -3.79 4.11 4.39
CA LYS A 196 -4.60 4.67 5.47
C LYS A 196 -5.28 5.95 5.00
N ILE A 197 -6.61 5.94 5.02
CA ILE A 197 -7.45 7.06 4.60
C ILE A 197 -8.24 7.57 5.81
N TYR A 198 -8.27 8.88 6.00
CA TYR A 198 -9.11 9.51 7.00
C TYR A 198 -10.14 10.41 6.32
N VAL A 199 -11.43 10.14 6.58
CA VAL A 199 -12.55 10.92 6.07
C VAL A 199 -12.88 12.03 7.07
N ASP A 200 -12.57 13.24 6.66
CA ASP A 200 -12.69 14.46 7.50
C ASP A 200 -13.97 15.20 7.17
N THR A 201 -14.79 15.45 8.18
CA THR A 201 -16.07 16.16 8.07
C THR A 201 -16.28 16.94 9.35
N ASP A 202 -16.76 18.18 9.24
CA ASP A 202 -16.99 19.08 10.35
C ASP A 202 -17.98 18.48 11.36
N ASP A 203 -17.80 18.80 12.63
CA ASP A 203 -18.52 18.19 13.75
C ASP A 203 -20.04 18.42 13.68
N ASP A 204 -20.46 19.63 13.29
CA ASP A 204 -21.87 20.02 13.12
C ASP A 204 -22.54 19.24 11.97
N VAL A 205 -21.84 19.09 10.85
CA VAL A 205 -22.31 18.31 9.70
C VAL A 205 -22.44 16.82 10.08
N ARG A 206 -21.47 16.28 10.83
CA ARG A 206 -21.52 14.90 11.32
C ARG A 206 -22.69 14.69 12.28
N LEU A 207 -22.92 15.63 13.21
CA LEU A 207 -24.03 15.56 14.15
C LEU A 207 -25.38 15.60 13.42
N ALA A 208 -25.56 16.53 12.48
CA ALA A 208 -26.79 16.63 11.70
C ALA A 208 -27.08 15.33 10.91
N ARG A 209 -26.06 14.78 10.23
CA ARG A 209 -26.19 13.51 9.51
C ARG A 209 -26.46 12.33 10.43
N ARG A 210 -25.87 12.31 11.64
CA ARG A 210 -26.10 11.26 12.64
C ARG A 210 -27.54 11.30 13.13
N ILE A 211 -28.08 12.48 13.49
CA ILE A 211 -29.45 12.63 13.90
C ILE A 211 -30.38 12.12 12.80
N GLN A 212 -30.22 12.59 11.58
CA GLN A 212 -31.05 12.17 10.44
C GLN A 212 -31.05 10.66 10.24
N ARG A 213 -29.84 10.01 10.24
CA ARG A 213 -29.69 8.57 10.07
C ARG A 213 -30.32 7.79 11.23
N ASP A 214 -30.01 8.16 12.47
CA ASP A 214 -30.39 7.38 13.64
C ASP A 214 -31.90 7.49 13.90
N VAL A 215 -32.53 8.63 13.58
CA VAL A 215 -34.00 8.79 13.63
C VAL A 215 -34.67 8.00 12.48
N ALA A 216 -34.22 8.19 11.23
CA ALA A 216 -34.89 7.59 10.08
C ALA A 216 -34.65 6.07 9.95
N CYS A 217 -33.44 5.58 10.27
CA CYS A 217 -33.03 4.18 10.00
C CYS A 217 -32.99 3.32 11.26
N ARG A 218 -32.85 3.89 12.45
CA ARG A 218 -32.67 3.15 13.72
C ARG A 218 -33.80 3.37 14.72
N GLY A 219 -34.83 4.19 14.36
CA GLY A 219 -36.00 4.46 15.19
C GLY A 219 -35.70 5.15 16.52
N ARG A 220 -34.55 5.87 16.62
CA ARG A 220 -34.15 6.58 17.84
C ARG A 220 -34.84 7.95 17.91
N ASP A 221 -35.09 8.42 19.13
CA ASP A 221 -35.54 9.79 19.33
C ASP A 221 -34.36 10.79 19.26
N VAL A 222 -34.64 12.04 18.91
CA VAL A 222 -33.66 13.10 18.74
C VAL A 222 -32.94 13.41 20.05
N GLY A 223 -33.65 13.44 21.17
CA GLY A 223 -33.10 13.74 22.50
C GLY A 223 -32.07 12.71 22.91
N GLY A 224 -32.39 11.42 22.79
CA GLY A 224 -31.49 10.32 23.09
C GLY A 224 -30.25 10.29 22.19
N VAL A 225 -30.37 10.65 20.90
CA VAL A 225 -29.21 10.77 20.00
C VAL A 225 -28.27 11.89 20.45
N ILE A 226 -28.82 13.05 20.85
CA ILE A 226 -28.01 14.19 21.30
C ILE A 226 -27.32 13.87 22.64
N GLU A 227 -28.06 13.26 23.58
CA GLU A 227 -27.51 12.87 24.88
C GLU A 227 -26.36 11.87 24.72
N GLN A 228 -26.54 10.81 23.91
CA GLN A 228 -25.50 9.83 23.62
C GLN A 228 -24.30 10.48 22.92
N TYR A 229 -24.55 11.40 21.99
CA TYR A 229 -23.49 12.12 21.29
C TYR A 229 -22.62 12.93 22.26
N THR A 230 -23.25 13.71 23.12
CA THR A 230 -22.55 14.59 24.08
C THR A 230 -21.78 13.78 25.12
N ARG A 231 -22.39 12.69 25.60
CA ARG A 231 -21.85 11.91 26.72
C ARG A 231 -20.72 10.97 26.30
N PHE A 232 -20.82 10.32 25.12
CA PHE A 232 -19.90 9.27 24.72
C PHE A 232 -19.19 9.55 23.38
N VAL A 233 -19.95 9.93 22.36
CA VAL A 233 -19.44 9.99 20.99
C VAL A 233 -18.42 11.12 20.80
N LYS A 234 -18.76 12.32 21.28
CA LYS A 234 -17.86 13.48 21.17
C LYS A 234 -16.59 13.29 22.01
N PRO A 235 -16.64 12.85 23.29
CA PRO A 235 -15.44 12.56 24.06
C PRO A 235 -14.58 11.44 23.43
N ALA A 236 -15.17 10.36 22.93
CA ALA A 236 -14.44 9.30 22.24
C ALA A 236 -13.80 9.79 20.94
N PHE A 237 -14.49 10.66 20.20
CA PHE A 237 -13.92 11.28 19.01
C PHE A 237 -12.69 12.11 19.37
N ASP A 238 -12.76 12.97 20.37
CA ASP A 238 -11.67 13.85 20.77
C ASP A 238 -10.47 13.07 21.34
N THR A 239 -10.71 11.94 22.01
CA THR A 239 -9.67 11.13 22.64
C THR A 239 -9.00 10.15 21.67
N PHE A 240 -9.77 9.45 20.83
CA PHE A 240 -9.27 8.33 20.03
C PHE A 240 -9.31 8.59 18.53
N ILE A 241 -10.44 9.10 18.01
CA ILE A 241 -10.73 9.12 16.58
C ILE A 241 -10.06 10.32 15.91
N GLY A 242 -10.26 11.53 16.45
CA GLY A 242 -9.67 12.77 15.93
C GLY A 242 -8.15 12.70 15.85
N PRO A 243 -7.45 12.35 16.95
CA PRO A 243 -5.99 12.21 16.96
C PRO A 243 -5.46 11.17 15.97
N SER A 244 -6.24 10.14 15.60
CA SER A 244 -5.83 9.10 14.66
C SER A 244 -5.61 9.62 13.22
N ARG A 245 -6.16 10.82 12.90
CA ARG A 245 -5.96 11.53 11.63
C ARG A 245 -4.47 11.69 11.26
N ARG A 246 -3.59 11.88 12.25
CA ARG A 246 -2.13 12.01 12.05
C ARG A 246 -1.47 10.78 11.42
N HIS A 247 -2.11 9.62 11.50
CA HIS A 247 -1.60 8.38 10.96
C HIS A 247 -2.10 8.10 9.52
N ALA A 248 -2.97 8.95 8.98
CA ALA A 248 -3.50 8.79 7.64
C ALA A 248 -2.46 9.18 6.58
N ASP A 249 -2.37 8.37 5.52
CA ASP A 249 -1.59 8.68 4.32
C ASP A 249 -2.33 9.73 3.46
N ILE A 250 -3.68 9.68 3.50
CA ILE A 250 -4.55 10.62 2.78
C ILE A 250 -5.68 11.07 3.70
N ILE A 251 -5.92 12.37 3.74
CA ILE A 251 -7.07 12.98 4.41
C ILE A 251 -8.05 13.47 3.34
N VAL A 252 -9.30 12.99 3.42
CA VAL A 252 -10.37 13.31 2.48
C VAL A 252 -11.35 14.28 3.13
N PRO A 253 -11.38 15.55 2.74
CA PRO A 253 -12.43 16.45 3.20
C PRO A 253 -13.76 16.03 2.56
N TRP A 254 -14.76 15.71 3.40
CA TRP A 254 -16.05 15.17 2.98
C TRP A 254 -17.22 16.00 3.52
N GLN A 255 -17.24 17.28 3.16
CA GLN A 255 -18.29 18.22 3.60
C GLN A 255 -19.56 18.12 2.74
N SER A 256 -19.39 18.01 1.42
CA SER A 256 -20.48 17.77 0.47
C SER A 256 -20.49 16.31 0.00
N ARG A 257 -21.69 15.80 -0.38
CA ARG A 257 -21.85 14.38 -0.80
C ARG A 257 -21.08 14.02 -2.09
N GLU A 258 -20.41 14.96 -2.74
CA GLU A 258 -19.84 14.77 -4.10
C GLU A 258 -18.44 15.35 -4.26
N ASN A 259 -17.51 14.96 -3.40
CA ASN A 259 -16.11 15.26 -3.69
C ASN A 259 -15.53 14.21 -4.68
N ILE A 260 -16.03 14.25 -5.93
CA ILE A 260 -15.65 13.32 -7.01
C ILE A 260 -14.16 13.41 -7.29
N VAL A 261 -13.58 14.60 -7.26
CA VAL A 261 -12.15 14.83 -7.54
C VAL A 261 -11.28 14.11 -6.49
N ALA A 262 -11.63 14.16 -5.21
CA ALA A 262 -10.91 13.44 -4.18
C ALA A 262 -10.99 11.93 -4.38
N ILE A 263 -12.15 11.40 -4.75
CA ILE A 263 -12.34 9.97 -5.04
C ILE A 263 -11.49 9.54 -6.24
N ASP A 264 -11.46 10.32 -7.31
CA ASP A 264 -10.67 10.00 -8.51
C ASP A 264 -9.18 10.00 -8.19
N LEU A 265 -8.67 10.99 -7.46
CA LEU A 265 -7.27 11.05 -7.03
C LEU A 265 -6.90 9.86 -6.13
N ILE A 266 -7.76 9.50 -5.18
CA ILE A 266 -7.54 8.35 -4.30
C ILE A 266 -7.52 7.07 -5.12
N THR A 267 -8.47 6.90 -6.03
CA THR A 267 -8.57 5.69 -6.85
C THR A 267 -7.34 5.52 -7.74
N GLU A 268 -6.87 6.59 -8.38
CA GLU A 268 -5.62 6.55 -9.16
C GLU A 268 -4.40 6.25 -8.28
N HIS A 269 -4.35 6.81 -7.07
CA HIS A 269 -3.28 6.49 -6.13
C HIS A 269 -3.33 5.01 -5.68
N ILE A 270 -4.52 4.47 -5.41
CA ILE A 270 -4.71 3.04 -5.10
C ILE A 270 -4.25 2.18 -6.27
N ARG A 271 -4.64 2.49 -7.51
CA ARG A 271 -4.20 1.77 -8.71
C ARG A 271 -2.68 1.77 -8.86
N LEU A 272 -2.05 2.92 -8.62
CA LEU A 272 -0.58 3.03 -8.65
C LEU A 272 0.06 2.13 -7.59
N LYS A 273 -0.47 2.14 -6.37
CA LYS A 273 0.02 1.30 -5.27
C LYS A 273 -0.21 -0.20 -5.52
N LEU A 274 -1.35 -0.56 -6.10
CA LEU A 274 -1.64 -1.95 -6.51
C LEU A 274 -0.65 -2.43 -7.55
N ARG A 275 -0.37 -1.64 -8.59
CA ARG A 275 0.65 -1.98 -9.59
C ARG A 275 2.03 -2.19 -8.95
N GLN A 276 2.45 -1.33 -8.03
CA GLN A 276 3.70 -1.50 -7.28
C GLN A 276 3.69 -2.78 -6.44
N HIS A 277 2.59 -3.04 -5.75
CA HIS A 277 2.41 -4.24 -4.93
C HIS A 277 2.46 -5.52 -5.79
N ASP A 278 1.83 -5.53 -6.95
CA ASP A 278 1.87 -6.65 -7.88
C ASP A 278 3.28 -6.88 -8.44
N LEU A 279 4.02 -5.84 -8.78
CA LEU A 279 5.40 -5.95 -9.22
C LEU A 279 6.31 -6.55 -8.15
N ILE A 280 6.24 -6.07 -6.91
CA ILE A 280 7.02 -6.60 -5.78
C ILE A 280 6.67 -8.08 -5.51
N ARG A 281 5.41 -8.47 -5.74
CA ARG A 281 4.94 -9.84 -5.58
C ARG A 281 5.48 -10.77 -6.66
N ILE A 282 5.48 -10.33 -7.92
CA ILE A 282 6.02 -11.09 -9.05
C ILE A 282 7.54 -11.21 -8.94
N TYR A 283 8.20 -10.13 -8.55
CA TYR A 283 9.65 -10.05 -8.41
C TYR A 283 10.02 -9.87 -6.93
N ARG A 284 10.22 -10.96 -6.22
CA ARG A 284 10.53 -10.96 -4.76
C ARG A 284 11.75 -10.11 -4.39
N ASN A 285 12.67 -9.93 -5.32
CA ASN A 285 13.92 -9.17 -5.13
C ASN A 285 13.85 -7.77 -5.78
N LEU A 286 12.66 -7.33 -6.23
CA LEU A 286 12.46 -5.98 -6.75
C LEU A 286 12.37 -5.01 -5.59
N GLU A 287 13.27 -4.04 -5.58
CA GLU A 287 13.20 -2.90 -4.70
C GLU A 287 12.86 -1.63 -5.48
N VAL A 288 11.87 -0.92 -5.00
CA VAL A 288 11.43 0.35 -5.59
C VAL A 288 11.89 1.48 -4.69
N MET A 289 12.78 2.33 -5.19
CA MET A 289 13.24 3.50 -4.45
C MET A 289 12.07 4.43 -4.11
N PRO A 290 12.00 4.94 -2.86
CA PRO A 290 10.95 5.86 -2.46
C PRO A 290 11.02 7.15 -3.29
N SER A 291 9.89 7.51 -3.91
CA SER A 291 9.80 8.72 -4.71
C SER A 291 9.71 9.96 -3.81
N ASN A 292 10.65 10.89 -3.96
CA ASN A 292 10.61 12.21 -3.35
C ASN A 292 10.40 13.32 -4.40
N PHE A 293 10.18 14.56 -3.97
CA PHE A 293 9.95 15.68 -4.89
C PHE A 293 11.14 15.94 -5.82
N GLN A 294 12.38 15.71 -5.35
CA GLN A 294 13.57 15.85 -6.16
C GLN A 294 13.61 14.84 -7.32
N MET A 295 13.32 13.56 -7.03
CA MET A 295 13.22 12.53 -8.06
C MET A 295 12.10 12.83 -9.05
N ARG A 296 10.94 13.29 -8.55
CA ARG A 296 9.82 13.70 -9.42
C ARG A 296 10.20 14.86 -10.33
N GLY A 297 10.92 15.85 -9.80
CA GLY A 297 11.45 16.97 -10.59
C GLY A 297 12.38 16.52 -11.71
N MET A 298 13.35 15.64 -11.41
CA MET A 298 14.24 15.07 -12.43
C MET A 298 13.48 14.28 -13.48
N HIS A 299 12.51 13.46 -13.09
CA HIS A 299 11.65 12.74 -14.03
C HIS A 299 10.77 13.65 -14.88
N THR A 300 10.33 14.80 -14.36
CA THR A 300 9.59 15.79 -15.14
C THR A 300 10.45 16.29 -16.29
N ILE A 301 11.70 16.68 -16.00
CA ILE A 301 12.64 17.16 -17.03
C ILE A 301 12.92 16.07 -18.06
N LEU A 302 13.21 14.83 -17.65
CA LEU A 302 13.50 13.73 -18.58
C LEU A 302 12.32 13.38 -19.50
N ARG A 303 11.09 13.71 -19.12
CA ARG A 303 9.87 13.43 -19.91
C ARG A 303 9.36 14.60 -20.70
N ASP A 304 9.92 15.77 -20.48
CA ASP A 304 9.54 16.95 -21.22
C ASP A 304 10.11 16.88 -22.65
N ARG A 305 9.25 17.09 -23.62
CA ARG A 305 9.60 17.11 -25.05
C ARG A 305 10.61 18.21 -25.40
N GLU A 306 10.57 19.31 -24.68
CA GLU A 306 11.39 20.50 -24.93
C GLU A 306 12.77 20.39 -24.25
N THR A 307 13.06 19.32 -23.50
CA THR A 307 14.34 19.13 -22.79
C THR A 307 15.47 18.98 -23.80
N SER A 308 16.52 19.76 -23.60
CA SER A 308 17.74 19.67 -24.42
C SER A 308 18.46 18.32 -24.19
N ASN A 309 19.24 17.86 -25.19
CA ASN A 309 20.01 16.64 -25.06
C ASN A 309 21.02 16.70 -23.90
N SER A 310 21.62 17.85 -23.65
CA SER A 310 22.54 18.07 -22.53
C SER A 310 21.85 17.93 -21.17
N ASP A 311 20.68 18.52 -21.03
CA ASP A 311 19.90 18.42 -19.79
C ASP A 311 19.39 16.98 -19.57
N PHE A 312 18.94 16.32 -20.63
CA PHE A 312 18.52 14.94 -20.57
C PHE A 312 19.64 14.05 -20.03
N VAL A 313 20.85 14.13 -20.60
CA VAL A 313 22.00 13.35 -20.15
C VAL A 313 22.35 13.67 -18.70
N PHE A 314 22.41 14.98 -18.35
CA PHE A 314 22.74 15.40 -16.98
C PHE A 314 21.77 14.86 -15.94
N TYR A 315 20.46 14.96 -16.17
CA TYR A 315 19.47 14.46 -15.22
C TYR A 315 19.35 12.93 -15.20
N ALA A 316 19.58 12.27 -16.32
CA ALA A 316 19.70 10.81 -16.39
C ALA A 316 20.87 10.29 -15.55
N ASP A 317 22.05 10.92 -15.66
CA ASP A 317 23.22 10.56 -14.86
C ASP A 317 23.00 10.79 -13.36
N ARG A 318 22.27 11.84 -12.99
CA ARG A 318 21.90 12.06 -11.58
C ARG A 318 21.01 10.95 -11.04
N ILE A 319 20.02 10.49 -11.82
CA ILE A 319 19.16 9.37 -11.41
C ILE A 319 19.95 8.08 -11.34
N ASN A 320 20.83 7.82 -12.32
CA ASN A 320 21.70 6.65 -12.31
C ASN A 320 22.60 6.60 -11.07
N ARG A 321 23.15 7.73 -10.62
CA ARG A 321 23.93 7.79 -9.37
C ARG A 321 23.09 7.43 -8.15
N LEU A 322 21.89 7.98 -8.02
CA LEU A 322 21.00 7.63 -6.91
C LEU A 322 20.63 6.13 -6.91
N LEU A 323 20.45 5.57 -8.09
CA LEU A 323 20.15 4.15 -8.24
C LEU A 323 21.35 3.27 -7.87
N VAL A 324 22.55 3.67 -8.28
CA VAL A 324 23.80 2.98 -7.90
C VAL A 324 24.02 3.02 -6.39
N GLU A 325 23.86 4.18 -5.76
CA GLU A 325 23.99 4.33 -4.29
C GLU A 325 22.98 3.46 -3.53
N ALA A 326 21.73 3.42 -3.99
CA ALA A 326 20.74 2.53 -3.41
C ALA A 326 21.13 1.05 -3.56
N GLY A 327 21.62 0.66 -4.74
CA GLY A 327 22.09 -0.71 -5.00
C GLY A 327 23.32 -1.10 -4.14
N LEU A 328 24.25 -0.18 -3.95
CA LEU A 328 25.43 -0.39 -3.10
C LEU A 328 25.03 -0.66 -1.64
N GLY A 329 23.96 -0.01 -1.15
CA GLY A 329 23.43 -0.22 0.21
C GLY A 329 22.95 -1.65 0.51
N HIS A 330 22.69 -2.46 -0.52
CA HIS A 330 22.26 -3.87 -0.39
C HIS A 330 23.40 -4.87 -0.40
N LEU A 331 24.63 -4.41 -0.66
CA LEU A 331 25.80 -5.29 -0.68
C LEU A 331 26.21 -5.66 0.76
N PRO A 332 26.89 -6.81 0.93
CA PRO A 332 27.34 -7.23 2.26
C PRO A 332 28.49 -6.34 2.75
N PHE A 333 28.35 -5.87 3.99
CA PHE A 333 29.32 -5.08 4.72
C PHE A 333 29.90 -5.89 5.88
N GLN A 334 31.09 -5.53 6.32
CA GLN A 334 31.74 -6.00 7.54
C GLN A 334 32.16 -4.83 8.42
N GLU A 335 32.26 -5.04 9.72
CA GLU A 335 32.74 -4.01 10.65
C GLU A 335 34.21 -3.73 10.45
N LYS A 336 34.59 -2.46 10.52
CA LYS A 336 35.95 -1.97 10.45
C LYS A 336 36.23 -0.94 11.53
N ILE A 337 37.23 -1.22 12.35
CA ILE A 337 37.68 -0.27 13.37
C ILE A 337 38.79 0.60 12.78
N VAL A 338 38.60 1.91 12.80
CA VAL A 338 39.58 2.89 12.35
C VAL A 338 39.92 3.86 13.48
N THR A 339 41.13 4.44 13.41
CA THR A 339 41.55 5.50 14.32
C THR A 339 41.25 6.86 13.69
N THR A 340 40.49 7.71 14.34
CA THR A 340 40.20 9.05 13.87
C THR A 340 41.43 9.96 13.96
N PRO A 341 41.46 11.09 13.25
CA PRO A 341 42.55 12.06 13.35
C PRO A 341 42.82 12.57 14.77
N THR A 342 41.77 12.53 15.62
CA THR A 342 41.85 12.91 17.06
C THR A 342 42.33 11.76 17.97
N GLY A 343 42.72 10.59 17.41
CA GLY A 343 43.23 9.45 18.14
C GLY A 343 42.17 8.51 18.77
N HIS A 344 40.88 8.75 18.53
CA HIS A 344 39.81 7.90 19.04
C HIS A 344 39.47 6.74 18.09
N LYS A 345 39.11 5.59 18.66
CA LYS A 345 38.63 4.46 17.88
C LYS A 345 37.20 4.72 17.42
N TYR A 346 36.96 4.51 16.13
CA TYR A 346 35.64 4.55 15.51
C TYR A 346 35.32 3.21 14.86
N VAL A 347 34.17 2.65 15.18
CA VAL A 347 33.64 1.42 14.56
C VAL A 347 32.80 1.83 13.37
N GLY A 348 33.32 1.62 12.18
CA GLY A 348 32.64 1.84 10.90
C GLY A 348 32.39 0.54 10.15
N VAL A 349 32.09 0.66 8.88
CA VAL A 349 31.84 -0.49 8.00
C VAL A 349 32.63 -0.36 6.70
N GLU A 350 32.99 -1.49 6.10
CA GLU A 350 33.53 -1.55 4.74
C GLU A 350 32.86 -2.68 3.96
N PHE A 351 32.97 -2.67 2.64
CA PHE A 351 32.47 -3.79 1.84
C PHE A 351 33.20 -5.09 2.21
N ALA A 352 32.42 -6.15 2.44
CA ALA A 352 32.98 -7.46 2.83
C ALA A 352 33.89 -8.07 1.75
N ARG A 353 33.74 -7.68 0.49
CA ARG A 353 34.53 -8.13 -0.67
C ARG A 353 34.78 -6.99 -1.65
N GLY A 354 35.79 -7.15 -2.53
CA GLY A 354 36.03 -6.21 -3.62
C GLY A 354 34.85 -6.16 -4.59
N LEU A 355 34.57 -4.97 -5.11
CA LEU A 355 33.46 -4.73 -6.03
C LEU A 355 33.92 -4.81 -7.48
N CYS A 356 33.04 -5.32 -8.34
CA CYS A 356 33.16 -5.27 -9.79
C CYS A 356 31.79 -4.91 -10.38
N GLY A 357 31.74 -3.87 -11.20
CA GLY A 357 30.56 -3.54 -11.98
C GLY A 357 30.54 -4.35 -13.27
N VAL A 358 29.38 -4.87 -13.65
CA VAL A 358 29.22 -5.57 -14.94
C VAL A 358 28.09 -4.93 -15.71
N SER A 359 28.38 -4.36 -16.88
CA SER A 359 27.37 -3.78 -17.76
C SER A 359 26.94 -4.77 -18.84
N VAL A 360 25.62 -4.84 -19.03
CA VAL A 360 25.06 -5.58 -20.17
C VAL A 360 24.90 -4.61 -21.33
N ILE A 361 25.66 -4.86 -22.38
CA ILE A 361 25.71 -3.99 -23.57
C ILE A 361 24.38 -4.15 -24.35
N ARG A 362 23.76 -3.08 -24.85
CA ARG A 362 24.28 -1.68 -24.95
C ARG A 362 23.81 -0.79 -23.80
N SER A 363 22.58 -0.95 -23.33
CA SER A 363 21.93 -0.02 -22.38
C SER A 363 22.68 0.10 -21.04
N GLY A 364 23.33 -0.95 -20.56
CA GLY A 364 24.11 -0.92 -19.32
C GLY A 364 25.28 0.07 -19.34
N GLU A 365 25.83 0.41 -20.52
CA GLU A 365 26.93 1.38 -20.63
C GLU A 365 26.55 2.77 -20.13
N ALA A 366 25.27 3.17 -20.25
CA ALA A 366 24.80 4.46 -19.77
C ALA A 366 24.92 4.63 -18.23
N MET A 367 25.06 3.52 -17.47
CA MET A 367 25.23 3.55 -16.03
C MET A 367 26.70 3.48 -15.58
N GLU A 368 27.63 3.18 -16.49
CA GLU A 368 29.04 3.00 -16.12
C GLU A 368 29.68 4.29 -15.58
N ALA A 369 29.33 5.44 -16.15
CA ALA A 369 29.85 6.73 -15.69
C ALA A 369 29.40 6.99 -14.24
N ALA A 370 28.11 6.81 -13.95
CA ALA A 370 27.56 6.96 -12.62
C ALA A 370 28.20 6.00 -11.61
N LEU A 371 28.43 4.74 -12.00
CA LEU A 371 29.11 3.75 -11.15
C LEU A 371 30.55 4.14 -10.82
N ARG A 372 31.29 4.69 -11.78
CA ARG A 372 32.68 5.16 -11.56
C ARG A 372 32.73 6.36 -10.61
N GLU A 373 31.75 7.23 -10.67
CA GLU A 373 31.63 8.39 -9.78
C GLU A 373 31.27 7.98 -8.34
N CYS A 374 30.43 6.95 -8.17
CA CYS A 374 30.08 6.43 -6.83
C CYS A 374 31.17 5.53 -6.24
N CYS A 375 31.92 4.79 -7.06
CA CYS A 375 32.91 3.81 -6.61
C CYS A 375 34.27 4.07 -7.23
N GLN A 376 35.17 4.73 -6.50
CA GLN A 376 36.53 5.03 -6.98
C GLN A 376 37.29 3.76 -7.28
N GLY A 377 37.87 3.67 -8.49
CA GLY A 377 38.73 2.56 -8.91
C GLY A 377 38.01 1.23 -9.18
N ILE A 378 36.66 1.24 -9.27
CA ILE A 378 35.89 0.03 -9.58
C ILE A 378 36.29 -0.56 -10.94
N LYS A 379 36.46 -1.89 -10.98
CA LYS A 379 36.64 -2.63 -12.23
C LYS A 379 35.29 -2.81 -12.91
N ILE A 380 35.23 -2.63 -14.25
CA ILE A 380 33.99 -2.81 -15.01
C ILE A 380 34.24 -3.93 -16.04
N GLY A 381 33.41 -4.97 -15.93
CA GLY A 381 33.23 -5.99 -16.94
C GLY A 381 32.10 -5.65 -17.91
N LYS A 382 32.13 -6.23 -19.10
CA LYS A 382 31.05 -6.06 -20.10
C LYS A 382 30.56 -7.41 -20.57
N ILE A 383 29.22 -7.55 -20.63
CA ILE A 383 28.56 -8.76 -21.17
C ILE A 383 27.79 -8.33 -22.42
N LEU A 384 28.10 -9.00 -23.53
CA LEU A 384 27.34 -8.85 -24.77
C LEU A 384 26.36 -10.03 -24.89
N VAL A 385 25.10 -9.74 -24.92
CA VAL A 385 24.04 -10.73 -25.20
C VAL A 385 23.67 -10.58 -26.67
N HIS A 386 23.85 -11.62 -27.44
CA HIS A 386 23.46 -11.67 -28.85
C HIS A 386 22.22 -12.59 -28.99
N ARG A 387 21.23 -12.16 -29.78
CA ARG A 387 20.08 -12.96 -30.18
C ARG A 387 20.43 -13.84 -31.35
#